data_7fbc1648785578a6a582a60e62e14eac
#
_entry.id   7fbc1648785578a6a582a60e62e14eac
#
_cell.length_a   1.000
_cell.length_b   1.000
_cell.length_c   1.000
_cell.angle_alpha   90.00
_cell.angle_beta   90.00
_cell.angle_gamma   90.00
#
_symmetry.space_group_name_H-M   'P 1'
#
loop_
_entity.id
_entity.type
_entity.pdbx_description
1 polymer ?
#
loop_
_entity_poly.entity_id
_entity_poly.type
_entity_poly.pdbx_seq_one_letter_code
_entity_poly.pdbx_strand_id
1 'polypeptide(L)'
;MRFFAIILLSFLWGQTWTDYLRSPVKWTVGFTNGYDNNVLRLSAIEKDDAALNQTILGGTKTFDSHYVRFSLSGLKKIQLGDREKKIQIFAKSNLSNYIQYKHRQYWSGYVKASYHWGAYRRLEYMLRHLDNYYMRHYKDLDISVNHLFSCSFTDREQRLLISHPIKLRLWVTGSISYTQRYYDRSFTEFDSDIITTTLKVSKKFSDFGTISLEGIYGIADNITFGKGAKSSDLDRSYRHTELYLPFSYDQGMLGFEAVGFSLRTDFRQYEVEDISDPLHSGRSHRETKFDIWGKKNVKKNLMISCTIRFRNRFTDSHYDWVSELKSFNQIHAWISIEWKMLYDRY
;
A
#
# COMPACT_ATOMS: atom_id res chain seq x y z
N MET A 1 8.51 4.27 24.73
CA MET A 1 7.73 3.01 24.71
C MET A 1 7.17 2.55 26.07
N ARG A 2 7.75 2.87 27.22
CA ARG A 2 7.26 2.42 28.53
C ARG A 2 5.97 3.10 29.01
N PHE A 3 5.64 4.33 28.58
CA PHE A 3 4.45 5.06 28.97
C PHE A 3 3.14 4.55 28.35
N PHE A 4 3.18 4.00 27.12
CA PHE A 4 1.98 3.47 26.45
C PHE A 4 1.49 2.15 27.06
N ALA A 5 2.40 1.34 27.61
CA ALA A 5 2.07 0.09 28.28
C ALA A 5 1.34 0.34 29.62
N ILE A 6 1.68 1.42 30.32
CA ILE A 6 1.07 1.77 31.63
C ILE A 6 -0.36 2.28 31.45
N ILE A 7 -0.65 3.04 30.40
CA ILE A 7 -2.02 3.53 30.09
C ILE A 7 -2.94 2.37 29.68
N LEU A 8 -2.45 1.38 28.93
CA LEU A 8 -3.20 0.17 28.61
C LEU A 8 -3.49 -0.70 29.85
N LEU A 9 -2.59 -0.73 30.81
CA LEU A 9 -2.73 -1.50 32.04
C LEU A 9 -3.72 -0.88 33.03
N SER A 10 -3.84 0.44 33.11
CA SER A 10 -4.73 1.12 34.04
C SER A 10 -6.23 1.05 33.68
N PHE A 11 -6.58 0.78 32.42
CA PHE A 11 -7.97 0.60 31.98
C PHE A 11 -8.55 -0.79 32.25
N LEU A 12 -7.76 -1.73 32.75
CA LEU A 12 -8.14 -3.13 32.88
C LEU A 12 -8.49 -3.57 34.31
N TRP A 13 -8.54 -2.66 35.28
CA TRP A 13 -8.69 -3.00 36.72
C TRP A 13 -10.13 -3.32 37.18
N GLY A 14 -11.08 -3.48 36.29
CA GLY A 14 -12.48 -3.77 36.67
C GLY A 14 -13.04 -5.13 36.26
N GLN A 15 -12.34 -5.89 35.45
CA GLN A 15 -12.77 -7.24 35.02
C GLN A 15 -11.60 -8.21 35.03
N THR A 16 -11.87 -9.47 35.33
CA THR A 16 -10.81 -10.49 35.35
C THR A 16 -10.22 -10.66 33.95
N TRP A 17 -8.93 -10.57 33.80
CA TRP A 17 -8.16 -10.71 32.54
C TRP A 17 -8.58 -11.94 31.71
N THR A 18 -9.08 -12.97 32.38
CA THR A 18 -9.56 -14.22 31.78
C THR A 18 -10.74 -14.02 30.85
N ASP A 19 -11.66 -13.08 31.12
CA ASP A 19 -12.85 -12.85 30.27
C ASP A 19 -12.50 -12.14 28.98
N TYR A 20 -11.53 -11.24 28.99
CA TYR A 20 -11.01 -10.58 27.79
C TYR A 20 -10.24 -11.55 26.87
N LEU A 21 -9.54 -12.52 27.46
CA LEU A 21 -8.81 -13.55 26.70
C LEU A 21 -9.74 -14.60 26.09
N ARG A 22 -10.98 -14.75 26.60
CA ARG A 22 -11.94 -15.77 26.13
C ARG A 22 -12.54 -15.47 24.73
N SER A 23 -12.56 -14.19 24.28
CA SER A 23 -13.09 -13.92 22.95
C SER A 23 -12.19 -14.56 21.87
N PRO A 24 -12.74 -15.33 20.92
CA PRO A 24 -11.93 -16.02 19.92
C PRO A 24 -11.26 -15.06 18.96
N VAL A 25 -10.06 -15.41 18.49
CA VAL A 25 -9.45 -14.75 17.34
C VAL A 25 -10.10 -15.27 16.06
N LYS A 26 -10.61 -14.38 15.24
CA LYS A 26 -11.16 -14.72 13.92
C LYS A 26 -10.05 -14.75 12.90
N TRP A 27 -9.69 -15.94 12.46
CA TRP A 27 -8.67 -16.13 11.43
C TRP A 27 -9.27 -16.13 10.03
N THR A 28 -8.52 -15.58 9.08
CA THR A 28 -8.84 -15.65 7.66
C THR A 28 -7.58 -16.00 6.89
N VAL A 29 -7.64 -17.05 6.08
CA VAL A 29 -6.61 -17.44 5.12
C VAL A 29 -7.05 -16.96 3.75
N GLY A 30 -6.13 -16.37 3.00
CA GLY A 30 -6.40 -15.91 1.64
C GLY A 30 -5.37 -16.45 0.66
N PHE A 31 -5.84 -16.72 -0.54
CA PHE A 31 -5.04 -17.06 -1.70
C PHE A 31 -5.42 -16.14 -2.85
N THR A 32 -4.44 -15.54 -3.51
CA THR A 32 -4.65 -14.69 -4.67
C THR A 32 -3.80 -15.21 -5.82
N ASN A 33 -4.40 -15.34 -6.99
CA ASN A 33 -3.70 -15.55 -8.25
C ASN A 33 -3.96 -14.34 -9.14
N GLY A 34 -2.93 -13.84 -9.81
CA GLY A 34 -3.07 -12.68 -10.67
C GLY A 34 -2.02 -12.63 -11.77
N TYR A 35 -2.23 -11.68 -12.66
CA TYR A 35 -1.38 -11.38 -13.80
C TYR A 35 -1.08 -9.89 -13.85
N ASP A 36 0.17 -9.55 -14.07
CA ASP A 36 0.71 -8.20 -14.22
C ASP A 36 1.44 -8.11 -15.56
N ASN A 37 0.95 -7.30 -16.48
CA ASN A 37 1.50 -7.19 -17.83
C ASN A 37 2.73 -6.28 -17.92
N ASN A 38 3.16 -5.65 -16.82
CA ASN A 38 4.32 -4.77 -16.78
C ASN A 38 4.89 -4.68 -15.35
N VAL A 39 5.48 -5.78 -14.89
CA VAL A 39 5.98 -5.96 -13.50
C VAL A 39 6.98 -4.88 -13.11
N LEU A 40 7.89 -4.53 -14.01
CA LEU A 40 8.95 -3.54 -13.77
C LEU A 40 8.53 -2.10 -14.07
N ARG A 41 7.31 -1.90 -14.59
CA ARG A 41 6.77 -0.58 -14.98
C ARG A 41 7.66 0.09 -16.02
N LEU A 42 8.01 -0.67 -17.04
CA LEU A 42 8.82 -0.21 -18.15
C LEU A 42 7.98 0.73 -19.05
N SER A 43 8.63 1.77 -19.56
CA SER A 43 8.10 2.61 -20.63
C SER A 43 8.04 1.82 -21.96
N ALA A 44 7.49 2.42 -23.02
CA ALA A 44 7.50 1.82 -24.35
C ALA A 44 8.94 1.63 -24.84
N ILE A 45 9.78 2.66 -24.74
CA ILE A 45 11.20 2.62 -25.13
C ILE A 45 11.94 1.53 -24.34
N GLU A 46 11.75 1.46 -23.01
CA GLU A 46 12.41 0.43 -22.20
C GLU A 46 11.97 -1.00 -22.57
N LYS A 47 10.74 -1.19 -23.06
CA LYS A 47 10.28 -2.50 -23.54
C LYS A 47 10.94 -2.88 -24.86
N ASP A 48 11.10 -1.93 -25.75
CA ASP A 48 11.79 -2.13 -27.03
C ASP A 48 13.28 -2.40 -26.81
N ASP A 49 13.93 -1.65 -25.91
CA ASP A 49 15.31 -1.91 -25.48
C ASP A 49 15.47 -3.27 -24.81
N ALA A 50 14.52 -3.69 -23.97
CA ALA A 50 14.52 -4.98 -23.31
C ALA A 50 14.39 -6.17 -24.29
N ALA A 51 13.77 -5.96 -25.43
CA ALA A 51 13.72 -6.95 -26.50
C ALA A 51 15.12 -7.19 -27.11
N LEU A 52 15.96 -6.16 -27.13
CA LEU A 52 17.34 -6.23 -27.64
C LEU A 52 18.35 -6.62 -26.54
N ASN A 53 18.13 -6.15 -25.31
CA ASN A 53 19.03 -6.39 -24.18
C ASN A 53 18.25 -6.79 -22.92
N GLN A 54 18.18 -8.10 -22.66
CA GLN A 54 17.43 -8.67 -21.53
C GLN A 54 18.02 -8.35 -20.13
N THR A 55 19.20 -7.74 -20.03
CA THR A 55 19.80 -7.39 -18.73
C THR A 55 18.91 -6.43 -17.92
N ILE A 56 18.16 -5.56 -18.61
CA ILE A 56 17.18 -4.63 -17.97
C ILE A 56 16.09 -5.41 -17.24
N LEU A 57 15.75 -6.60 -17.71
CA LEU A 57 14.74 -7.48 -17.11
C LEU A 57 15.25 -8.25 -15.88
N GLY A 58 16.54 -8.11 -15.52
CA GLY A 58 17.10 -8.78 -14.35
C GLY A 58 17.19 -10.31 -14.51
N GLY A 59 17.50 -10.77 -15.71
CA GLY A 59 17.65 -12.20 -16.03
C GLY A 59 16.33 -12.92 -16.35
N THR A 60 15.23 -12.21 -16.48
CA THR A 60 13.96 -12.77 -17.00
C THR A 60 13.86 -12.57 -18.51
N LYS A 61 12.97 -13.31 -19.17
CA LYS A 61 12.76 -13.22 -20.62
C LYS A 61 11.60 -12.30 -21.02
N THR A 62 10.74 -11.96 -20.09
CA THR A 62 9.49 -11.20 -20.33
C THR A 62 9.34 -10.09 -19.30
N PHE A 63 8.59 -9.04 -19.61
CA PHE A 63 8.28 -7.94 -18.69
C PHE A 63 6.96 -8.14 -17.95
N ASP A 64 6.22 -9.20 -18.23
CA ASP A 64 4.99 -9.62 -17.59
C ASP A 64 5.21 -10.79 -16.62
N SER A 65 4.25 -11.04 -15.73
CA SER A 65 4.30 -12.19 -14.85
C SER A 65 2.95 -12.57 -14.28
N HIS A 66 2.73 -13.86 -14.12
CA HIS A 66 1.78 -14.35 -13.11
C HIS A 66 2.38 -14.20 -11.72
N TYR A 67 1.52 -13.94 -10.74
CA TYR A 67 1.92 -13.93 -9.34
C TYR A 67 0.90 -14.65 -8.47
N VAL A 68 1.40 -15.21 -7.39
CA VAL A 68 0.60 -15.79 -6.31
C VAL A 68 0.87 -15.05 -5.01
N ARG A 69 -0.18 -14.90 -4.20
CA ARG A 69 -0.08 -14.32 -2.87
C ARG A 69 -0.83 -15.17 -1.87
N PHE A 70 -0.17 -15.52 -0.79
CA PHE A 70 -0.79 -16.10 0.39
C PHE A 70 -0.97 -15.02 1.45
N SER A 71 -2.10 -15.03 2.14
CA SER A 71 -2.37 -14.11 3.24
C SER A 71 -2.94 -14.84 4.44
N LEU A 72 -2.50 -14.41 5.62
CA LEU A 72 -3.06 -14.82 6.90
C LEU A 72 -3.44 -13.56 7.67
N SER A 73 -4.66 -13.52 8.20
CA SER A 73 -5.08 -12.41 9.07
C SER A 73 -5.83 -12.90 10.29
N GLY A 74 -5.67 -12.20 11.40
CA GLY A 74 -6.32 -12.46 12.67
C GLY A 74 -7.01 -11.20 13.20
N LEU A 75 -8.24 -11.33 13.67
CA LEU A 75 -9.00 -10.26 14.30
C LEU A 75 -9.45 -10.69 15.70
N LYS A 76 -8.97 -9.98 16.72
CA LYS A 76 -9.41 -10.07 18.11
C LYS A 76 -10.32 -8.86 18.41
N LYS A 77 -11.50 -9.11 19.00
CA LYS A 77 -12.39 -8.07 19.50
C LYS A 77 -12.52 -8.22 21.00
N ILE A 78 -12.28 -7.13 21.73
CA ILE A 78 -12.38 -7.06 23.19
C ILE A 78 -13.46 -6.04 23.51
N GLN A 79 -14.54 -6.50 24.12
CA GLN A 79 -15.66 -5.64 24.51
C GLN A 79 -15.34 -4.97 25.86
N LEU A 80 -15.56 -3.66 25.99
CA LEU A 80 -15.26 -2.88 27.18
C LEU A 80 -16.58 -2.40 27.83
N GLY A 81 -17.18 -3.23 28.68
CA GLY A 81 -18.41 -2.88 29.38
C GLY A 81 -19.58 -2.63 28.42
N ASP A 82 -19.81 -1.38 28.05
CA ASP A 82 -20.89 -0.97 27.15
C ASP A 82 -20.77 -1.61 25.77
N ARG A 83 -21.91 -1.97 25.14
CA ARG A 83 -21.94 -2.60 23.81
C ARG A 83 -21.27 -1.79 22.70
N GLU A 84 -21.14 -0.49 22.86
CA GLU A 84 -20.54 0.41 21.87
C GLU A 84 -19.02 0.51 21.99
N LYS A 85 -18.45 0.27 23.19
CA LYS A 85 -17.03 0.43 23.45
C LYS A 85 -16.29 -0.89 23.25
N LYS A 86 -15.31 -0.91 22.34
CA LYS A 86 -14.51 -2.10 22.07
C LYS A 86 -13.12 -1.75 21.58
N ILE A 87 -12.18 -2.62 21.92
CA ILE A 87 -10.85 -2.64 21.29
C ILE A 87 -10.84 -3.72 20.22
N GLN A 88 -10.27 -3.42 19.07
CA GLN A 88 -10.01 -4.40 18.01
C GLN A 88 -8.53 -4.44 17.73
N ILE A 89 -7.94 -5.62 17.79
CA ILE A 89 -6.57 -5.87 17.37
C ILE A 89 -6.66 -6.69 16.09
N PHE A 90 -6.05 -6.20 15.04
CA PHE A 90 -6.03 -6.86 13.74
C PHE A 90 -4.58 -6.98 13.26
N ALA A 91 -4.20 -8.16 12.82
CA ALA A 91 -2.91 -8.42 12.19
C ALA A 91 -3.13 -9.07 10.82
N LYS A 92 -2.33 -8.71 9.83
CA LYS A 92 -2.31 -9.36 8.52
C LYS A 92 -0.88 -9.50 8.02
N SER A 93 -0.58 -10.67 7.46
CA SER A 93 0.67 -10.97 6.78
C SER A 93 0.38 -11.47 5.37
N ASN A 94 1.21 -11.09 4.40
CA ASN A 94 1.13 -11.52 3.02
C ASN A 94 2.51 -11.94 2.53
N LEU A 95 2.57 -13.06 1.83
CA LEU A 95 3.74 -13.51 1.06
C LEU A 95 3.36 -13.46 -0.41
N SER A 96 4.09 -12.69 -1.20
CA SER A 96 3.86 -12.52 -2.65
C SER A 96 5.04 -13.06 -3.42
N ASN A 97 4.77 -13.82 -4.47
CA ASN A 97 5.78 -14.41 -5.34
C ASN A 97 5.37 -14.22 -6.81
N TYR A 98 6.24 -13.65 -7.61
CA TYR A 98 6.09 -13.50 -9.06
C TYR A 98 6.80 -14.64 -9.77
N ILE A 99 6.08 -15.40 -10.60
CA ILE A 99 6.59 -16.65 -11.17
C ILE A 99 7.80 -16.41 -12.10
N GLN A 100 7.72 -15.40 -12.96
CA GLN A 100 8.79 -15.04 -13.88
C GLN A 100 9.89 -14.18 -13.23
N TYR A 101 9.58 -13.49 -12.13
CA TYR A 101 10.49 -12.58 -11.44
C TYR A 101 10.86 -13.10 -10.05
N LYS A 102 11.82 -14.00 -9.94
CA LYS A 102 12.27 -14.60 -8.67
C LYS A 102 12.75 -13.56 -7.65
N HIS A 103 13.35 -12.46 -8.09
CA HIS A 103 13.74 -11.35 -7.22
C HIS A 103 12.54 -10.61 -6.60
N ARG A 104 11.34 -10.73 -7.20
CA ARG A 104 10.13 -10.08 -6.70
C ARG A 104 9.31 -11.01 -5.79
N GLN A 105 10.01 -11.67 -4.91
CA GLN A 105 9.42 -12.35 -3.75
C GLN A 105 9.57 -11.45 -2.54
N TYR A 106 8.47 -11.07 -1.91
CA TYR A 106 8.49 -10.16 -0.77
C TYR A 106 7.40 -10.52 0.24
N TRP A 107 7.69 -10.16 1.48
CA TRP A 107 6.75 -10.24 2.58
C TRP A 107 6.22 -8.83 2.92
N SER A 108 4.96 -8.77 3.32
CA SER A 108 4.37 -7.55 3.85
C SER A 108 3.39 -7.87 4.96
N GLY A 109 3.31 -7.02 5.96
CA GLY A 109 2.37 -7.21 7.04
C GLY A 109 2.05 -5.92 7.76
N TYR A 110 0.98 -5.95 8.54
CA TYR A 110 0.64 -4.87 9.45
C TYR A 110 -0.12 -5.38 10.67
N VAL A 111 0.04 -4.64 11.77
CA VAL A 111 -0.72 -4.81 12.99
C VAL A 111 -1.37 -3.49 13.30
N LYS A 112 -2.64 -3.52 13.68
CA LYS A 112 -3.38 -2.34 14.10
C LYS A 112 -4.20 -2.59 15.34
N ALA A 113 -4.22 -1.59 16.22
CA ALA A 113 -5.07 -1.54 17.39
C ALA A 113 -6.06 -0.37 17.23
N SER A 114 -7.35 -0.63 17.37
CA SER A 114 -8.40 0.37 17.21
C SER A 114 -9.29 0.38 18.44
N TYR A 115 -9.47 1.56 19.03
CA TYR A 115 -10.49 1.80 20.06
C TYR A 115 -11.73 2.40 19.41
N HIS A 116 -12.88 1.77 19.59
CA HIS A 116 -14.19 2.22 19.11
C HIS A 116 -15.05 2.65 20.31
N TRP A 117 -15.73 3.81 20.20
CA TRP A 117 -16.63 4.33 21.23
C TRP A 117 -17.98 4.77 20.67
N GLY A 118 -18.40 4.16 19.55
CA GLY A 118 -19.67 4.40 18.87
C GLY A 118 -19.59 4.17 17.39
N ALA A 119 -20.70 4.40 16.70
CA ALA A 119 -20.77 4.27 15.25
C ALA A 119 -19.86 5.31 14.58
N TYR A 120 -18.93 4.84 13.72
CA TYR A 120 -17.92 5.65 13.01
C TYR A 120 -16.94 6.43 13.91
N ARG A 121 -16.97 6.23 15.24
CA ARG A 121 -16.04 6.85 16.19
C ARG A 121 -14.94 5.87 16.53
N ARG A 122 -13.71 6.16 16.13
CA ARG A 122 -12.57 5.33 16.46
C ARG A 122 -11.26 6.10 16.46
N LEU A 123 -10.36 5.63 17.29
CA LEU A 123 -8.93 5.92 17.23
C LEU A 123 -8.20 4.64 16.84
N GLU A 124 -7.27 4.71 15.91
CA GLU A 124 -6.53 3.54 15.42
C GLU A 124 -5.05 3.88 15.32
N TYR A 125 -4.22 2.98 15.80
CA TYR A 125 -2.76 3.00 15.58
C TYR A 125 -2.36 1.77 14.80
N MET A 126 -1.53 1.97 13.76
CA MET A 126 -1.08 0.91 12.86
C MET A 126 0.43 0.95 12.70
N LEU A 127 1.03 -0.24 12.73
CA LEU A 127 2.40 -0.51 12.31
C LEU A 127 2.34 -1.37 11.04
N ARG A 128 3.01 -0.94 9.98
CA ARG A 128 3.13 -1.69 8.72
C ARG A 128 4.59 -1.90 8.37
N HIS A 129 4.87 -3.06 7.82
CA HIS A 129 6.17 -3.43 7.28
C HIS A 129 6.00 -4.02 5.88
N LEU A 130 6.83 -3.58 4.96
CA LEU A 130 7.01 -4.16 3.63
C LEU A 130 8.48 -4.48 3.50
N ASP A 131 8.80 -5.75 3.36
CA ASP A 131 10.18 -6.22 3.33
C ASP A 131 10.66 -6.50 1.92
N ASN A 132 11.84 -6.00 1.60
CA ASN A 132 12.60 -6.31 0.39
C ASN A 132 11.78 -6.28 -0.91
N TYR A 133 11.06 -5.17 -1.13
CA TYR A 133 10.26 -5.01 -2.34
C TYR A 133 11.16 -4.68 -3.53
N TYR A 134 11.43 -5.68 -4.37
CA TYR A 134 12.20 -5.50 -5.60
C TYR A 134 11.48 -4.58 -6.58
N MET A 135 12.17 -3.58 -7.07
CA MET A 135 11.69 -2.67 -8.11
C MET A 135 12.11 -3.12 -9.49
N ARG A 136 13.40 -3.03 -9.78
CA ARG A 136 14.06 -3.45 -11.01
C ARG A 136 15.58 -3.35 -10.87
N HIS A 137 16.31 -3.60 -11.93
CA HIS A 137 17.74 -3.35 -12.00
C HIS A 137 18.00 -1.90 -12.42
N TYR A 138 18.93 -1.25 -11.72
CA TYR A 138 19.44 0.10 -12.02
C TYR A 138 20.95 0.11 -12.09
N LYS A 139 21.49 1.13 -12.75
CA LYS A 139 22.93 1.42 -12.70
C LYS A 139 23.30 1.97 -11.33
N ASP A 140 24.35 1.43 -10.72
CA ASP A 140 24.95 1.97 -9.52
C ASP A 140 26.08 2.92 -9.96
N LEU A 141 25.88 4.22 -9.77
CA LEU A 141 26.81 5.25 -10.21
C LEU A 141 28.10 5.31 -9.38
N ASP A 142 28.07 4.76 -8.17
CA ASP A 142 29.22 4.73 -7.26
C ASP A 142 30.19 3.59 -7.58
N ILE A 143 29.67 2.44 -8.09
CA ILE A 143 30.47 1.25 -8.39
C ILE A 143 30.84 1.21 -9.86
N SER A 144 29.87 1.28 -10.76
CA SER A 144 30.10 1.18 -12.20
C SER A 144 28.89 1.61 -13.02
N VAL A 145 29.13 2.51 -13.98
CA VAL A 145 28.10 2.95 -14.94
C VAL A 145 27.67 1.87 -15.93
N ASN A 146 28.41 0.75 -16.00
CA ASN A 146 28.20 -0.32 -16.97
C ASN A 146 27.46 -1.54 -16.38
N HIS A 147 27.35 -1.64 -15.06
CA HIS A 147 26.71 -2.77 -14.41
C HIS A 147 25.35 -2.37 -13.83
N LEU A 148 24.39 -3.27 -13.97
CA LEU A 148 23.05 -3.15 -13.40
C LEU A 148 22.97 -4.00 -12.13
N PHE A 149 22.50 -3.39 -11.05
CA PHE A 149 22.28 -4.04 -9.75
C PHE A 149 20.79 -4.11 -9.44
N SER A 150 20.37 -5.14 -8.71
CA SER A 150 19.00 -5.25 -8.22
C SER A 150 18.71 -4.13 -7.23
N CYS A 151 17.61 -3.41 -7.43
CA CYS A 151 17.15 -2.39 -6.53
C CYS A 151 15.88 -2.85 -5.82
N SER A 152 15.97 -2.96 -4.51
CA SER A 152 14.84 -3.26 -3.61
C SER A 152 14.77 -2.24 -2.49
N PHE A 153 13.63 -2.14 -1.83
CA PHE A 153 13.47 -1.31 -0.65
C PHE A 153 12.59 -1.97 0.41
N THR A 154 12.76 -1.50 1.64
CA THR A 154 11.96 -1.87 2.81
C THR A 154 11.25 -0.65 3.35
N ASP A 155 9.92 -0.73 3.56
CA ASP A 155 9.13 0.32 4.21
C ASP A 155 8.73 -0.09 5.64
N ARG A 156 8.88 0.85 6.58
CA ARG A 156 8.38 0.77 7.95
C ARG A 156 7.47 1.96 8.20
N GLU A 157 6.18 1.73 8.37
CA GLU A 157 5.19 2.79 8.54
C GLU A 157 4.53 2.71 9.91
N GLN A 158 4.38 3.87 10.54
CA GLN A 158 3.54 4.10 11.71
C GLN A 158 2.43 5.07 11.31
N ARG A 159 1.17 4.75 11.68
CA ARG A 159 0.03 5.60 11.36
C ARG A 159 -0.88 5.76 12.56
N LEU A 160 -1.28 6.98 12.83
CA LEU A 160 -2.35 7.33 13.76
C LEU A 160 -3.54 7.85 12.98
N LEU A 161 -4.74 7.35 13.32
CA LEU A 161 -5.97 7.68 12.62
C LEU A 161 -7.09 7.96 13.63
N ILE A 162 -7.88 9.01 13.38
CA ILE A 162 -9.12 9.31 14.09
C ILE A 162 -10.28 9.41 13.11
N SER A 163 -11.43 8.85 13.49
CA SER A 163 -12.66 8.91 12.70
C SER A 163 -13.81 9.39 13.56
N HIS A 164 -14.62 10.30 13.02
CA HIS A 164 -15.76 10.90 13.72
C HIS A 164 -16.96 11.10 12.76
N PRO A 165 -18.19 10.81 13.20
CA PRO A 165 -19.40 11.13 12.44
C PRO A 165 -19.66 12.64 12.43
N ILE A 166 -20.05 13.18 11.26
CA ILE A 166 -20.54 14.58 11.11
C ILE A 166 -22.06 14.58 11.18
N LYS A 167 -22.68 13.68 10.45
CA LYS A 167 -24.14 13.48 10.38
C LYS A 167 -24.45 11.99 10.24
N LEU A 168 -25.73 11.64 10.21
CA LEU A 168 -26.17 10.26 9.98
C LEU A 168 -25.53 9.70 8.68
N ARG A 169 -24.78 8.61 8.84
CA ARG A 169 -24.08 7.91 7.74
C ARG A 169 -23.06 8.77 6.97
N LEU A 170 -22.66 9.92 7.53
CA LEU A 170 -21.60 10.78 7.00
C LEU A 170 -20.53 10.93 8.08
N TRP A 171 -19.28 10.57 7.78
CA TRP A 171 -18.17 10.67 8.72
C TRP A 171 -16.89 11.16 8.04
N VAL A 172 -16.06 11.78 8.85
CA VAL A 172 -14.72 12.22 8.47
C VAL A 172 -13.67 11.34 9.15
N THR A 173 -12.56 11.12 8.48
CA THR A 173 -11.40 10.41 9.00
C THR A 173 -10.16 11.21 8.68
N GLY A 174 -9.39 11.54 9.71
CA GLY A 174 -8.06 12.15 9.58
C GLY A 174 -6.98 11.16 9.97
N SER A 175 -5.83 11.19 9.33
CA SER A 175 -4.68 10.41 9.77
C SER A 175 -3.36 11.11 9.45
N ILE A 176 -2.34 10.78 10.24
CA ILE A 176 -0.95 11.12 10.00
C ILE A 176 -0.13 9.84 10.00
N SER A 177 0.80 9.71 9.08
CA SER A 177 1.73 8.59 9.04
C SER A 177 3.16 9.06 8.86
N TYR A 178 4.08 8.27 9.43
CA TYR A 178 5.52 8.39 9.24
C TYR A 178 6.01 7.08 8.65
N THR A 179 6.69 7.16 7.51
CA THR A 179 7.25 6.00 6.80
C THR A 179 8.72 6.20 6.61
N GLN A 180 9.51 5.22 7.05
CA GLN A 180 10.92 5.10 6.75
C GLN A 180 11.07 4.16 5.56
N ARG A 181 11.72 4.62 4.49
CA ARG A 181 12.02 3.83 3.30
C ARG A 181 13.52 3.69 3.16
N TYR A 182 14.00 2.46 3.24
CA TYR A 182 15.40 2.11 3.09
C TYR A 182 15.61 1.22 1.87
N TYR A 183 16.56 1.59 1.04
CA TYR A 183 16.95 0.84 -0.13
C TYR A 183 18.11 -0.09 0.16
N ASP A 184 18.38 -1.04 -0.76
CA ASP A 184 19.54 -1.89 -0.70
C ASP A 184 20.84 -1.04 -0.72
N ARG A 185 21.93 -1.63 -0.24
CA ARG A 185 23.21 -0.93 -0.03
C ARG A 185 23.71 -0.15 -1.25
N SER A 186 23.47 -0.66 -2.46
CA SER A 186 23.85 0.00 -3.71
C SER A 186 22.97 1.21 -4.08
N PHE A 187 21.90 1.48 -3.33
CA PHE A 187 20.91 2.50 -3.67
C PHE A 187 20.44 3.30 -2.44
N THR A 188 21.28 3.38 -1.41
CA THR A 188 20.97 4.13 -0.18
C THR A 188 20.77 5.63 -0.43
N GLU A 189 21.22 6.15 -1.56
CA GLU A 189 20.96 7.53 -1.99
C GLU A 189 19.46 7.84 -2.19
N PHE A 190 18.58 6.82 -2.22
CA PHE A 190 17.13 6.98 -2.27
C PHE A 190 16.44 6.83 -0.91
N ASP A 191 17.21 6.59 0.17
CA ASP A 191 16.65 6.45 1.51
C ASP A 191 15.89 7.72 1.90
N SER A 192 14.67 7.52 2.41
CA SER A 192 13.76 8.64 2.63
C SER A 192 12.91 8.44 3.87
N ASP A 193 12.72 9.51 4.62
CA ASP A 193 11.71 9.67 5.64
C ASP A 193 10.50 10.40 5.05
N ILE A 194 9.31 9.79 5.17
CA ILE A 194 8.10 10.28 4.51
C ILE A 194 7.03 10.56 5.56
N ILE A 195 6.60 11.82 5.65
CA ILE A 195 5.46 12.22 6.49
C ILE A 195 4.26 12.41 5.57
N THR A 196 3.13 11.80 5.94
CA THR A 196 1.90 11.87 5.14
C THR A 196 0.72 12.24 6.02
N THR A 197 -0.08 13.21 5.56
CA THR A 197 -1.35 13.60 6.18
C THR A 197 -2.51 13.22 5.26
N THR A 198 -3.58 12.68 5.82
CA THR A 198 -4.75 12.23 5.05
C THR A 198 -6.02 12.78 5.65
N LEU A 199 -6.93 13.27 4.80
CA LEU A 199 -8.29 13.61 5.14
C LEU A 199 -9.26 12.87 4.23
N LYS A 200 -10.21 12.14 4.82
CA LYS A 200 -11.22 11.36 4.10
C LYS A 200 -12.61 11.69 4.58
N VAL A 201 -13.50 11.98 3.65
CA VAL A 201 -14.94 12.10 3.90
C VAL A 201 -15.63 10.89 3.28
N SER A 202 -16.55 10.27 4.02
CA SER A 202 -17.28 9.09 3.57
C SER A 202 -18.76 9.22 3.85
N LYS A 203 -19.58 8.85 2.85
CA LYS A 203 -21.04 8.82 2.93
C LYS A 203 -21.55 7.43 2.57
N LYS A 204 -22.30 6.83 3.49
CA LYS A 204 -23.05 5.59 3.23
C LYS A 204 -24.49 5.92 2.90
N PHE A 205 -24.94 5.45 1.76
CA PHE A 205 -26.35 5.53 1.33
C PHE A 205 -27.08 4.26 1.72
N SER A 206 -28.40 4.36 1.98
CA SER A 206 -29.22 3.20 2.36
C SER A 206 -29.33 2.20 1.23
N ASP A 207 -29.49 2.69 0.02
CA ASP A 207 -30.02 1.91 -1.09
C ASP A 207 -28.96 1.52 -2.12
N PHE A 208 -27.73 2.04 -2.03
CA PHE A 208 -26.74 1.65 -3.01
C PHE A 208 -25.30 1.48 -2.52
N GLY A 209 -24.94 1.92 -1.32
CA GLY A 209 -23.60 1.61 -0.82
C GLY A 209 -22.84 2.83 -0.30
N THR A 210 -21.51 2.87 -0.51
CA THR A 210 -20.64 3.88 0.10
C THR A 210 -19.79 4.58 -0.96
N ILE A 211 -19.75 5.91 -0.90
CA ILE A 211 -18.79 6.75 -1.63
C ILE A 211 -17.85 7.44 -0.64
N SER A 212 -16.61 7.60 -1.01
CA SER A 212 -15.65 8.36 -0.23
C SER A 212 -14.80 9.26 -1.12
N LEU A 213 -14.32 10.35 -0.54
CA LEU A 213 -13.30 11.21 -1.13
C LEU A 213 -12.17 11.34 -0.12
N GLU A 214 -10.95 11.07 -0.55
CA GLU A 214 -9.76 11.09 0.29
C GLU A 214 -8.69 11.94 -0.38
N GLY A 215 -8.21 12.96 0.32
CA GLY A 215 -7.07 13.77 -0.04
C GLY A 215 -5.87 13.41 0.82
N ILE A 216 -4.71 13.24 0.20
CA ILE A 216 -3.46 12.88 0.84
C ILE A 216 -2.41 13.89 0.45
N TYR A 217 -1.64 14.38 1.40
CA TYR A 217 -0.47 15.21 1.18
C TYR A 217 0.72 14.60 1.89
N GLY A 218 1.86 14.51 1.22
CA GLY A 218 3.07 13.93 1.80
C GLY A 218 4.33 14.66 1.36
N ILE A 219 5.30 14.65 2.24
CA ILE A 219 6.66 15.15 2.04
C ILE A 219 7.60 13.98 2.27
N ALA A 220 8.47 13.71 1.32
CA ALA A 220 9.55 12.73 1.42
C ALA A 220 10.87 13.47 1.44
N ASP A 221 11.60 13.34 2.53
CA ASP A 221 12.91 13.91 2.77
C ASP A 221 14.00 12.87 2.49
N ASN A 222 14.95 13.18 1.63
CA ASN A 222 16.08 12.31 1.30
C ASN A 222 17.13 12.38 2.41
N ILE A 223 17.16 11.38 3.28
CA ILE A 223 18.00 11.38 4.49
C ILE A 223 19.49 11.14 4.26
N THR A 224 19.89 10.75 3.06
CA THR A 224 21.28 10.46 2.67
C THR A 224 21.92 11.54 1.84
N PHE A 225 21.19 12.58 1.47
CA PHE A 225 21.71 13.71 0.71
C PHE A 225 22.92 14.34 1.41
N GLY A 226 24.01 14.55 0.67
CA GLY A 226 25.26 15.13 1.16
C GLY A 226 26.09 14.22 2.09
N LYS A 227 25.78 12.91 2.20
CA LYS A 227 26.46 11.98 3.13
C LYS A 227 27.54 11.10 2.48
N GLY A 228 28.31 11.65 1.56
CA GLY A 228 29.65 11.14 1.25
C GLY A 228 29.81 10.18 0.08
N ALA A 229 28.76 9.60 -0.50
CA ALA A 229 28.85 8.87 -1.76
C ALA A 229 28.54 9.82 -2.93
N LYS A 230 29.14 9.63 -4.09
CA LYS A 230 28.93 10.48 -5.27
C LYS A 230 27.46 10.56 -5.69
N SER A 231 26.73 9.46 -5.56
CA SER A 231 25.29 9.38 -5.82
C SER A 231 24.45 10.14 -4.80
N SER A 232 24.98 10.38 -3.58
CA SER A 232 24.32 11.14 -2.50
C SER A 232 24.47 12.66 -2.66
N ASP A 233 25.25 13.15 -3.62
CA ASP A 233 25.36 14.58 -3.89
C ASP A 233 24.09 15.15 -4.55
N LEU A 234 23.16 14.28 -4.94
CA LEU A 234 21.91 14.64 -5.59
C LEU A 234 20.75 14.46 -4.62
N ASP A 235 20.03 15.53 -4.32
CA ASP A 235 18.83 15.49 -3.49
C ASP A 235 17.67 14.84 -4.26
N ARG A 236 16.99 13.88 -3.65
CA ARG A 236 15.85 13.16 -4.21
C ARG A 236 14.57 13.37 -3.43
N SER A 237 14.53 14.44 -2.65
CA SER A 237 13.33 14.85 -1.91
C SER A 237 12.19 15.18 -2.87
N TYR A 238 10.97 14.89 -2.44
CA TYR A 238 9.79 15.18 -3.24
C TYR A 238 8.57 15.45 -2.38
N ARG A 239 7.62 16.17 -2.94
CA ARG A 239 6.25 16.31 -2.43
C ARG A 239 5.30 15.47 -3.26
N HIS A 240 4.25 14.97 -2.63
CA HIS A 240 3.18 14.32 -3.35
C HIS A 240 1.81 14.73 -2.82
N THR A 241 0.84 14.82 -3.74
CA THR A 241 -0.56 15.02 -3.43
C THR A 241 -1.35 13.92 -4.11
N GLU A 242 -2.18 13.20 -3.37
CA GLU A 242 -2.99 12.12 -3.92
C GLU A 242 -4.47 12.40 -3.68
N LEU A 243 -5.28 12.16 -4.71
CA LEU A 243 -6.73 12.14 -4.63
C LEU A 243 -7.21 10.70 -4.84
N TYR A 244 -8.05 10.21 -3.93
CA TYR A 244 -8.58 8.86 -4.01
C TYR A 244 -10.10 8.86 -3.81
N LEU A 245 -10.82 8.30 -4.78
CA LEU A 245 -12.28 8.22 -4.83
C LEU A 245 -12.71 6.75 -4.96
N PRO A 246 -12.93 6.03 -3.85
CA PRO A 246 -13.53 4.71 -3.85
C PRO A 246 -15.05 4.77 -3.80
N PHE A 247 -15.69 3.90 -4.57
CA PHE A 247 -17.12 3.65 -4.57
C PHE A 247 -17.41 2.16 -4.40
N SER A 248 -18.39 1.80 -3.57
CA SER A 248 -18.92 0.45 -3.45
C SER A 248 -20.43 0.43 -3.56
N TYR A 249 -20.95 -0.53 -4.31
CA TYR A 249 -22.38 -0.85 -4.42
C TYR A 249 -22.61 -2.19 -3.76
N ASP A 250 -23.46 -2.22 -2.70
CA ASP A 250 -23.59 -3.37 -1.80
C ASP A 250 -24.94 -4.11 -1.98
N GLN A 251 -25.72 -3.82 -3.05
CA GLN A 251 -27.06 -4.42 -3.29
C GLN A 251 -27.04 -5.63 -4.24
N GLY A 252 -25.85 -6.04 -4.64
CA GLY A 252 -25.68 -7.11 -5.61
C GLY A 252 -25.88 -6.68 -7.05
N MET A 253 -24.99 -7.07 -7.92
CA MET A 253 -25.02 -6.78 -9.36
C MET A 253 -24.23 -7.84 -10.13
N LEU A 254 -24.74 -8.28 -11.29
CA LEU A 254 -24.04 -9.23 -12.19
C LEU A 254 -23.60 -10.53 -11.49
N GLY A 255 -24.38 -11.01 -10.50
CA GLY A 255 -24.07 -12.21 -9.74
C GLY A 255 -23.05 -12.03 -8.61
N PHE A 256 -22.55 -10.81 -8.40
CA PHE A 256 -21.77 -10.41 -7.23
C PHE A 256 -22.65 -9.81 -6.15
N GLU A 257 -22.30 -9.98 -4.88
CA GLU A 257 -22.99 -9.36 -3.75
C GLU A 257 -22.58 -7.90 -3.55
N ALA A 258 -21.36 -7.57 -3.92
CA ALA A 258 -20.88 -6.20 -3.94
C ALA A 258 -19.98 -5.99 -5.15
N VAL A 259 -20.10 -4.84 -5.79
CA VAL A 259 -19.23 -4.38 -6.86
C VAL A 259 -18.75 -2.97 -6.55
N GLY A 260 -17.68 -2.55 -7.17
CA GLY A 260 -17.22 -1.19 -6.99
C GLY A 260 -16.11 -0.82 -7.93
N PHE A 261 -15.76 0.45 -7.87
CA PHE A 261 -14.61 0.99 -8.56
C PHE A 261 -13.87 1.96 -7.64
N SER A 262 -12.63 2.24 -7.99
CA SER A 262 -11.89 3.33 -7.37
C SER A 262 -11.02 4.05 -8.39
N LEU A 263 -10.94 5.36 -8.24
CA LEU A 263 -10.02 6.21 -8.98
C LEU A 263 -9.02 6.82 -8.00
N ARG A 264 -7.74 6.68 -8.30
CA ARG A 264 -6.65 7.25 -7.51
C ARG A 264 -5.71 7.99 -8.45
N THR A 265 -5.40 9.23 -8.14
CA THR A 265 -4.43 10.04 -8.87
C THR A 265 -3.41 10.60 -7.90
N ASP A 266 -2.14 10.26 -8.10
CA ASP A 266 -0.97 10.73 -7.34
C ASP A 266 -0.18 11.71 -8.22
N PHE A 267 0.02 12.91 -7.70
CA PHE A 267 0.89 13.93 -8.27
C PHE A 267 2.15 13.99 -7.41
N ARG A 268 3.30 13.78 -8.03
CA ARG A 268 4.59 13.88 -7.36
C ARG A 268 5.48 14.88 -8.05
N GLN A 269 6.11 15.73 -7.27
CA GLN A 269 7.05 16.74 -7.75
C GLN A 269 8.37 16.59 -6.98
N TYR A 270 9.46 16.46 -7.69
CA TYR A 270 10.80 16.49 -7.13
C TYR A 270 11.20 17.94 -6.89
N GLU A 271 11.89 18.22 -5.77
CA GLU A 271 12.22 19.58 -5.34
C GLU A 271 13.50 20.11 -5.97
N VAL A 272 14.33 19.20 -6.46
CA VAL A 272 15.65 19.53 -7.01
C VAL A 272 15.55 20.07 -8.42
N GLU A 273 16.31 21.14 -8.66
CA GLU A 273 16.58 21.73 -9.99
C GLU A 273 18.11 21.73 -10.21
N ASP A 274 18.69 20.55 -10.47
CA ASP A 274 20.11 20.38 -10.73
C ASP A 274 20.34 19.81 -12.14
N ILE A 275 21.11 20.53 -12.96
CA ILE A 275 21.45 20.11 -14.33
C ILE A 275 22.26 18.79 -14.33
N SER A 276 22.99 18.50 -13.27
CA SER A 276 23.78 17.26 -13.13
C SER A 276 22.90 16.03 -12.88
N ASP A 277 21.63 16.22 -12.46
CA ASP A 277 20.64 15.15 -12.31
C ASP A 277 19.44 15.31 -13.27
N PRO A 278 19.61 15.09 -14.56
CA PRO A 278 18.53 15.26 -15.53
C PRO A 278 17.34 14.28 -15.28
N LEU A 279 17.58 13.19 -14.53
CA LEU A 279 16.52 12.23 -14.21
C LEU A 279 15.54 12.74 -13.14
N HIS A 280 15.95 13.67 -12.27
CA HIS A 280 15.10 14.18 -11.19
C HIS A 280 14.85 15.68 -11.28
N SER A 281 15.79 16.46 -11.89
CA SER A 281 15.69 17.91 -12.00
C SER A 281 14.38 18.37 -12.62
N GLY A 282 13.62 19.18 -11.89
CA GLY A 282 12.34 19.73 -12.33
C GLY A 282 11.28 18.69 -12.73
N ARG A 283 11.49 17.42 -12.36
CA ARG A 283 10.59 16.33 -12.76
C ARG A 283 9.33 16.27 -11.90
N SER A 284 8.20 16.18 -12.58
CA SER A 284 6.94 15.81 -11.95
C SER A 284 6.32 14.59 -12.61
N HIS A 285 5.43 13.88 -11.92
CA HIS A 285 4.61 12.87 -12.56
C HIS A 285 3.22 12.77 -11.96
N ARG A 286 2.29 12.42 -12.82
CA ARG A 286 0.92 12.07 -12.48
C ARG A 286 0.72 10.58 -12.71
N GLU A 287 0.41 9.85 -11.65
CA GLU A 287 0.09 8.43 -11.74
C GLU A 287 -1.38 8.20 -11.42
N THR A 288 -2.12 7.67 -12.38
CA THR A 288 -3.55 7.36 -12.23
C THR A 288 -3.73 5.84 -12.17
N LYS A 289 -4.52 5.39 -11.19
CA LYS A 289 -4.96 3.99 -11.02
C LYS A 289 -6.47 3.95 -11.01
N PHE A 290 -7.03 3.10 -11.85
CA PHE A 290 -8.46 2.84 -11.90
C PHE A 290 -8.69 1.36 -11.64
N ASP A 291 -9.42 1.05 -10.56
CA ASP A 291 -9.74 -0.32 -10.16
C ASP A 291 -11.24 -0.57 -10.37
N ILE A 292 -11.59 -1.74 -10.92
CA ILE A 292 -12.95 -2.29 -10.93
C ILE A 292 -12.89 -3.61 -10.19
N TRP A 293 -13.83 -3.85 -9.29
CA TRP A 293 -13.85 -5.08 -8.51
C TRP A 293 -15.25 -5.61 -8.26
N GLY A 294 -15.33 -6.94 -8.06
CA GLY A 294 -16.53 -7.62 -7.62
C GLY A 294 -16.22 -8.62 -6.52
N LYS A 295 -17.19 -8.85 -5.60
CA LYS A 295 -17.09 -9.79 -4.49
C LYS A 295 -18.34 -10.65 -4.40
N LYS A 296 -18.16 -11.95 -4.08
CA LYS A 296 -19.24 -12.92 -3.89
C LYS A 296 -18.90 -13.86 -2.74
N ASN A 297 -19.84 -14.04 -1.80
CA ASN A 297 -19.74 -15.12 -0.82
C ASN A 297 -20.29 -16.40 -1.45
N VAL A 298 -19.43 -17.37 -1.73
CA VAL A 298 -19.83 -18.67 -2.27
C VAL A 298 -20.43 -19.53 -1.18
N LYS A 299 -19.89 -19.39 0.04
CA LYS A 299 -20.39 -20.02 1.28
C LYS A 299 -20.28 -18.99 2.42
N LYS A 300 -20.90 -19.28 3.56
CA LYS A 300 -20.87 -18.43 4.76
C LYS A 300 -19.45 -18.00 5.19
N ASN A 301 -18.47 -18.86 4.93
CA ASN A 301 -17.07 -18.68 5.30
C ASN A 301 -16.11 -18.55 4.11
N LEU A 302 -16.60 -18.59 2.87
CA LEU A 302 -15.78 -18.55 1.66
C LEU A 302 -16.21 -17.39 0.77
N MET A 303 -15.30 -16.43 0.56
CA MET A 303 -15.50 -15.28 -0.30
C MET A 303 -14.54 -15.34 -1.49
N ILE A 304 -15.06 -15.06 -2.68
CA ILE A 304 -14.26 -14.86 -3.90
C ILE A 304 -14.36 -13.39 -4.28
N SER A 305 -13.26 -12.81 -4.70
CA SER A 305 -13.23 -11.48 -5.29
C SER A 305 -12.38 -11.46 -6.55
N CYS A 306 -12.80 -10.67 -7.53
CA CYS A 306 -12.01 -10.37 -8.71
C CYS A 306 -11.77 -8.87 -8.80
N THR A 307 -10.62 -8.48 -9.35
CA THR A 307 -10.24 -7.07 -9.53
C THR A 307 -9.42 -6.93 -10.79
N ILE A 308 -9.67 -5.85 -11.53
CA ILE A 308 -8.83 -5.40 -12.65
C ILE A 308 -8.41 -3.99 -12.32
N ARG A 309 -7.11 -3.72 -12.45
CA ARG A 309 -6.48 -2.41 -12.28
C ARG A 309 -5.86 -1.95 -13.59
N PHE A 310 -6.20 -0.75 -13.98
CA PHE A 310 -5.52 0.02 -15.00
C PHE A 310 -4.65 1.06 -14.31
N ARG A 311 -3.40 1.16 -14.70
CA ARG A 311 -2.45 2.10 -14.15
C ARG A 311 -1.70 2.79 -15.28
N ASN A 312 -1.67 4.10 -15.21
CA ASN A 312 -0.93 4.94 -16.14
C ASN A 312 -0.08 5.92 -15.34
N ARG A 313 1.17 6.11 -15.75
CA ARG A 313 2.01 7.20 -15.28
C ARG A 313 2.38 8.07 -16.48
N PHE A 314 2.10 9.34 -16.35
CA PHE A 314 2.62 10.40 -17.21
C PHE A 314 3.68 11.17 -16.43
N THR A 315 4.85 11.37 -17.04
CA THR A 315 5.96 12.12 -16.46
C THR A 315 6.19 13.37 -17.27
N ASP A 316 6.35 14.49 -16.59
CA ASP A 316 6.76 15.76 -17.13
C ASP A 316 8.18 16.10 -16.65
N SER A 317 9.04 16.56 -17.55
CA SER A 317 10.45 16.87 -17.28
C SER A 317 10.95 17.90 -18.29
N HIS A 318 11.95 18.66 -17.93
CA HIS A 318 12.67 19.54 -18.88
C HIS A 318 13.31 18.79 -20.05
N TYR A 319 13.49 17.47 -19.91
CA TYR A 319 14.09 16.60 -20.92
C TYR A 319 13.06 15.61 -21.48
N ASP A 320 12.72 15.71 -22.76
CA ASP A 320 11.74 14.85 -23.43
C ASP A 320 12.06 13.36 -23.24
N TRP A 321 13.31 12.98 -23.36
CA TRP A 321 13.74 11.59 -23.17
C TRP A 321 13.45 11.04 -21.75
N VAL A 322 13.48 11.91 -20.72
CA VAL A 322 13.12 11.51 -19.35
C VAL A 322 11.62 11.33 -19.24
N SER A 323 10.83 12.20 -19.86
CA SER A 323 9.38 12.08 -19.89
C SER A 323 8.95 10.76 -20.53
N GLU A 324 9.56 10.39 -21.66
CA GLU A 324 9.30 9.13 -22.35
C GLU A 324 9.78 7.91 -21.52
N LEU A 325 10.99 7.97 -20.94
CA LEU A 325 11.58 6.90 -20.16
C LEU A 325 10.82 6.57 -18.88
N LYS A 326 10.16 7.56 -18.25
CA LYS A 326 9.51 7.41 -16.94
C LYS A 326 7.98 7.27 -17.02
N SER A 327 7.39 7.41 -18.19
CA SER A 327 5.96 7.19 -18.44
C SER A 327 5.70 5.72 -18.77
N PHE A 328 4.61 5.15 -18.25
CA PHE A 328 4.26 3.75 -18.52
C PHE A 328 2.76 3.49 -18.35
N ASN A 329 2.33 2.37 -18.96
CA ASN A 329 1.02 1.78 -18.76
C ASN A 329 1.15 0.38 -18.17
N GLN A 330 0.18 0.00 -17.33
CA GLN A 330 0.12 -1.31 -16.70
C GLN A 330 -1.32 -1.76 -16.52
N ILE A 331 -1.59 -3.04 -16.81
CA ILE A 331 -2.83 -3.74 -16.48
C ILE A 331 -2.48 -4.84 -15.49
N HIS A 332 -3.24 -4.91 -14.41
CA HIS A 332 -3.06 -5.89 -13.36
C HIS A 332 -4.42 -6.49 -13.00
N ALA A 333 -4.60 -7.80 -13.20
CA ALA A 333 -5.83 -8.51 -12.90
C ALA A 333 -5.58 -9.63 -11.89
N TRP A 334 -6.52 -9.83 -10.95
CA TRP A 334 -6.39 -10.92 -9.98
C TRP A 334 -7.73 -11.43 -9.47
N ILE A 335 -7.70 -12.69 -9.06
CA ILE A 335 -8.78 -13.36 -8.33
C ILE A 335 -8.24 -13.75 -6.95
N SER A 336 -9.01 -13.47 -5.92
CA SER A 336 -8.69 -13.83 -4.54
C SER A 336 -9.79 -14.69 -3.95
N ILE A 337 -9.38 -15.69 -3.20
CA ILE A 337 -10.25 -16.57 -2.41
C ILE A 337 -9.88 -16.33 -0.95
N GLU A 338 -10.85 -15.98 -0.11
CA GLU A 338 -10.68 -15.81 1.33
C GLU A 338 -11.55 -16.79 2.08
N TRP A 339 -10.93 -17.59 2.93
CA TRP A 339 -11.59 -18.53 3.81
C TRP A 339 -11.50 -18.05 5.25
N LYS A 340 -12.66 -17.79 5.86
CA LYS A 340 -12.81 -17.44 7.28
C LYS A 340 -12.88 -18.72 8.09
N MET A 341 -11.92 -18.94 8.98
CA MET A 341 -11.96 -20.07 9.89
C MET A 341 -13.04 -19.83 10.94
N LEU A 342 -14.00 -20.74 11.02
CA LEU A 342 -14.98 -20.77 12.10
C LEU A 342 -14.32 -21.47 13.29
N TYR A 343 -14.27 -20.78 14.41
CA TYR A 343 -13.81 -21.35 15.66
C TYR A 343 -15.06 -21.68 16.50
N ASP A 344 -15.44 -22.94 16.52
CA ASP A 344 -16.40 -23.43 17.51
C ASP A 344 -15.63 -23.78 18.77
N ARG A 345 -15.97 -23.16 19.88
CA ARG A 345 -15.51 -23.61 21.19
C ARG A 345 -16.44 -24.74 21.62
N TYR A 346 -15.84 -25.88 21.83
CA TYR A 346 -16.46 -26.96 22.62
C TYR A 346 -16.30 -26.63 24.10
#